data_bd2412c1f9f3c4deba31e6313d794e6a
#
_entry.id   bd2412c1f9f3c4deba31e6313d794e6a
#
_cell.length_a   1.000
_cell.length_b   1.000
_cell.length_c   1.000
_cell.angle_alpha   90.00
_cell.angle_beta   90.00
_cell.angle_gamma   90.00
#
_symmetry.space_group_name_H-M   'P 1'
#
loop_
_entity.id
_entity.type
_entity.pdbx_description
1 polymer ?
#
loop_
_entity_poly.entity_id
_entity_poly.type
_entity_poly.pdbx_seq_one_letter_code
_entity_poly.pdbx_strand_id
1 'polypeptide(L)'
;MEILEIRTLRGPNYWSGYWKKLIIMRLDIGAYEQKPTNKIRGFYGRMKKVMPGLYEHGCSYGERGGFLKRVKEGTWAGHVIEHFALELQTLAGMDVGYGRTRQTDEEGIYNVVFAYMEEEVGRYVARAAVKHFLELAEGKDIEKIEESITSEVQEMREIREDVRFGPSTGSIVEEAEKRGIPFIRLNDYSLVQLGYGVNQQRIQATTTDKTNMIAVDLAGDKDATKKTLGDMGVPVPKGYR
;
A
#
# COMPACT_ATOMS: atom_id res chain seq x y z
N MET A 1 -20.58 -14.16 -4.00
CA MET A 1 -19.57 -13.33 -3.26
C MET A 1 -19.73 -11.90 -3.69
N GLU A 2 -19.84 -10.98 -2.73
CA GLU A 2 -20.11 -9.55 -3.00
C GLU A 2 -19.33 -8.68 -2.01
N ILE A 3 -18.72 -7.61 -2.52
CA ILE A 3 -18.08 -6.58 -1.70
C ILE A 3 -19.17 -5.62 -1.24
N LEU A 4 -19.48 -5.63 0.04
CA LEU A 4 -20.53 -4.77 0.62
C LEU A 4 -20.01 -3.36 0.90
N GLU A 5 -18.74 -3.26 1.35
CA GLU A 5 -18.14 -1.97 1.71
C GLU A 5 -16.60 -2.07 1.63
N ILE A 6 -15.94 -0.96 1.24
CA ILE A 6 -14.49 -0.78 1.39
C ILE A 6 -14.24 0.52 2.14
N ARG A 7 -13.71 0.41 3.35
CA ARG A 7 -13.28 1.54 4.19
C ARG A 7 -11.78 1.63 4.28
N THR A 8 -11.28 2.86 4.41
CA THR A 8 -9.86 3.14 4.59
C THR A 8 -9.60 3.71 5.98
N LEU A 9 -8.64 3.16 6.69
CA LEU A 9 -8.12 3.70 7.95
C LEU A 9 -6.77 4.37 7.70
N ARG A 10 -6.61 5.59 8.24
CA ARG A 10 -5.41 6.44 8.06
C ARG A 10 -4.77 6.85 9.39
N GLY A 11 -4.93 6.07 10.45
CA GLY A 11 -4.42 6.43 11.77
C GLY A 11 -4.56 5.31 12.80
N PRO A 12 -4.44 5.63 14.09
CA PRO A 12 -4.64 4.67 15.18
C PRO A 12 -5.96 3.92 15.02
N ASN A 13 -5.93 2.62 15.23
CA ASN A 13 -7.08 1.76 15.02
C ASN A 13 -7.02 0.54 15.97
N TYR A 14 -8.15 -0.15 16.11
CA TYR A 14 -8.25 -1.34 16.98
C TYR A 14 -7.81 -2.64 16.31
N TRP A 15 -7.54 -2.63 14.99
CA TRP A 15 -7.09 -3.81 14.26
C TRP A 15 -5.61 -4.08 14.48
N SER A 16 -4.80 -3.02 14.57
CA SER A 16 -3.36 -3.13 14.76
C SER A 16 -2.82 -1.96 15.59
N GLY A 17 -1.99 -2.27 16.58
CA GLY A 17 -1.25 -1.25 17.32
C GLY A 17 -0.09 -0.65 16.51
N TYR A 18 0.38 -1.35 15.47
CA TYR A 18 1.52 -0.94 14.64
C TYR A 18 1.08 -0.34 13.30
N TRP A 19 0.25 -1.06 12.52
CA TRP A 19 -0.19 -0.65 11.21
C TRP A 19 -1.32 0.38 11.29
N LYS A 20 -1.09 1.56 10.74
CA LYS A 20 -2.04 2.69 10.79
C LYS A 20 -2.81 2.86 9.48
N LYS A 21 -2.27 2.35 8.36
CA LYS A 21 -2.86 2.42 7.03
C LYS A 21 -3.45 1.05 6.68
N LEU A 22 -4.78 0.92 6.80
CA LEU A 22 -5.49 -0.34 6.57
C LEU A 22 -6.70 -0.15 5.66
N ILE A 23 -6.91 -1.09 4.74
CA ILE A 23 -8.20 -1.29 4.09
C ILE A 23 -9.02 -2.26 4.95
N ILE A 24 -10.29 -1.97 5.13
CA ILE A 24 -11.29 -2.88 5.68
C ILE A 24 -12.30 -3.12 4.58
N MET A 25 -12.35 -4.33 4.06
CA MET A 25 -13.34 -4.76 3.10
C MET A 25 -14.35 -5.67 3.80
N ARG A 26 -15.61 -5.23 3.85
CA ARG A 26 -16.73 -6.06 4.29
C ARG A 26 -17.18 -6.89 3.11
N LEU A 27 -17.03 -8.20 3.22
CA LEU A 27 -17.20 -9.16 2.13
C LEU A 27 -18.22 -10.23 2.51
N ASP A 28 -19.27 -10.35 1.71
CA ASP A 28 -20.13 -11.53 1.71
C ASP A 28 -19.48 -12.61 0.83
N ILE A 29 -19.07 -13.73 1.45
CA ILE A 29 -18.44 -14.84 0.72
C ILE A 29 -19.46 -15.81 0.12
N GLY A 30 -20.75 -15.64 0.42
CA GLY A 30 -21.85 -16.40 -0.16
C GLY A 30 -21.66 -17.91 -0.05
N ALA A 31 -21.83 -18.60 -1.16
CA ALA A 31 -21.71 -20.08 -1.22
C ALA A 31 -20.33 -20.61 -0.78
N TYR A 32 -19.30 -19.77 -0.67
CA TYR A 32 -17.97 -20.19 -0.20
C TYR A 32 -17.89 -20.34 1.31
N GLU A 33 -18.91 -19.92 2.08
CA GLU A 33 -19.02 -20.20 3.51
C GLU A 33 -19.01 -21.74 3.77
N GLN A 34 -19.62 -22.51 2.89
CA GLN A 34 -19.68 -23.98 2.98
C GLN A 34 -18.59 -24.69 2.18
N LYS A 35 -17.68 -23.92 1.51
CA LYS A 35 -16.64 -24.44 0.63
C LYS A 35 -15.25 -23.89 1.01
N PRO A 36 -14.63 -24.36 2.12
CA PRO A 36 -13.25 -24.05 2.41
C PRO A 36 -12.33 -24.51 1.27
N THR A 37 -11.14 -23.92 1.18
CA THR A 37 -10.21 -24.10 0.05
C THR A 37 -9.89 -25.55 -0.31
N ASN A 38 -9.82 -26.44 0.68
CA ASN A 38 -9.59 -27.88 0.47
C ASN A 38 -10.77 -28.61 -0.18
N LYS A 39 -11.96 -28.02 -0.20
CA LYS A 39 -13.14 -28.53 -0.92
C LYS A 39 -13.29 -27.94 -2.33
N ILE A 40 -12.46 -26.98 -2.72
CA ILE A 40 -12.47 -26.42 -4.06
C ILE A 40 -11.49 -27.19 -4.95
N ARG A 41 -12.02 -28.02 -5.85
CA ARG A 41 -11.22 -28.91 -6.69
C ARG A 41 -10.14 -28.15 -7.48
N GLY A 42 -8.88 -28.51 -7.28
CA GLY A 42 -7.72 -27.98 -8.01
C GLY A 42 -7.32 -26.55 -7.63
N PHE A 43 -8.02 -25.89 -6.70
CA PHE A 43 -7.74 -24.49 -6.31
C PHE A 43 -6.29 -24.29 -5.86
N TYR A 44 -5.82 -25.12 -4.94
CA TYR A 44 -4.45 -25.05 -4.40
C TYR A 44 -3.38 -25.05 -5.50
N GLY A 45 -3.51 -25.97 -6.47
CA GLY A 45 -2.54 -26.10 -7.57
C GLY A 45 -2.54 -24.86 -8.49
N ARG A 46 -3.73 -24.38 -8.86
CA ARG A 46 -3.88 -23.18 -9.68
C ARG A 46 -3.32 -21.94 -8.98
N MET A 47 -3.70 -21.73 -7.73
CA MET A 47 -3.23 -20.61 -6.91
C MET A 47 -1.70 -20.58 -6.81
N LYS A 48 -1.08 -21.74 -6.49
CA LYS A 48 0.37 -21.84 -6.37
C LYS A 48 1.10 -21.53 -7.68
N LYS A 49 0.49 -21.88 -8.83
CA LYS A 49 1.06 -21.60 -10.14
C LYS A 49 1.00 -20.10 -10.45
N VAL A 50 -0.14 -19.48 -10.23
CA VAL A 50 -0.42 -18.09 -10.58
C VAL A 50 0.25 -17.08 -9.65
N MET A 51 0.34 -17.39 -8.35
CA MET A 51 0.92 -16.53 -7.33
C MET A 51 2.00 -17.27 -6.52
N PRO A 52 3.17 -17.58 -7.11
CA PRO A 52 4.22 -18.33 -6.43
C PRO A 52 4.79 -17.61 -5.20
N GLY A 53 4.76 -16.28 -5.16
CA GLY A 53 5.24 -15.46 -4.04
C GLY A 53 4.46 -15.68 -2.74
N LEU A 54 3.25 -16.22 -2.80
CA LEU A 54 2.49 -16.64 -1.61
C LEU A 54 3.23 -17.70 -0.76
N TYR A 55 4.29 -18.31 -1.26
CA TYR A 55 5.18 -19.17 -0.48
C TYR A 55 5.91 -18.39 0.62
N GLU A 56 6.19 -17.11 0.41
CA GLU A 56 6.86 -16.27 1.42
C GLU A 56 5.93 -15.89 2.60
N HIS A 57 4.61 -16.09 2.45
CA HIS A 57 3.64 -15.75 3.48
C HIS A 57 3.62 -16.78 4.61
N GLY A 58 4.05 -16.35 5.80
CA GLY A 58 4.11 -17.20 7.00
C GLY A 58 2.75 -17.51 7.61
N CYS A 59 1.76 -16.61 7.43
CA CYS A 59 0.45 -16.71 8.06
C CYS A 59 0.55 -16.97 9.59
N SER A 60 -0.41 -17.69 10.17
CA SER A 60 -0.42 -18.07 11.59
C SER A 60 0.65 -19.10 11.98
N TYR A 61 1.30 -19.74 11.01
CA TYR A 61 2.41 -20.69 11.27
C TYR A 61 3.74 -19.97 11.50
N GLY A 62 3.91 -18.71 11.07
CA GLY A 62 5.13 -17.93 11.27
C GLY A 62 6.34 -18.41 10.47
N GLU A 63 6.16 -19.30 9.49
CA GLU A 63 7.22 -19.88 8.66
C GLU A 63 6.87 -19.77 7.16
N ARG A 64 7.87 -19.77 6.30
CA ARG A 64 7.67 -19.78 4.86
C ARG A 64 6.82 -20.98 4.44
N GLY A 65 5.86 -20.74 3.57
CA GLY A 65 4.88 -21.75 3.15
C GLY A 65 3.73 -21.97 4.12
N GLY A 66 3.71 -21.31 5.26
CA GLY A 66 2.65 -21.43 6.26
C GLY A 66 1.27 -21.13 5.70
N PHE A 67 1.15 -20.10 4.85
CA PHE A 67 -0.11 -19.81 4.16
C PHE A 67 -0.52 -20.93 3.21
N LEU A 68 0.41 -21.45 2.39
CA LEU A 68 0.11 -22.55 1.47
C LEU A 68 -0.34 -23.82 2.21
N LYS A 69 0.28 -24.10 3.37
CA LYS A 69 -0.13 -25.19 4.26
C LYS A 69 -1.56 -24.96 4.74
N ARG A 70 -1.89 -23.75 5.18
CA ARG A 70 -3.24 -23.39 5.63
C ARG A 70 -4.29 -23.54 4.53
N VAL A 71 -3.97 -23.13 3.29
CA VAL A 71 -4.86 -23.34 2.14
C VAL A 71 -5.09 -24.82 1.83
N LYS A 72 -4.06 -25.64 1.96
CA LYS A 72 -4.15 -27.09 1.73
C LYS A 72 -4.99 -27.82 2.80
N GLU A 73 -4.84 -27.41 4.06
CA GLU A 73 -5.63 -27.93 5.18
C GLU A 73 -7.09 -27.50 5.11
N GLY A 74 -7.35 -26.31 4.59
CA GLY A 74 -8.67 -25.72 4.42
C GLY A 74 -8.82 -24.40 5.18
N THR A 75 -9.12 -23.34 4.44
CA THR A 75 -9.43 -22.03 4.99
C THR A 75 -10.53 -21.36 4.17
N TRP A 76 -11.10 -20.29 4.71
CA TRP A 76 -12.18 -19.56 4.05
C TRP A 76 -11.68 -18.55 3.02
N ALA A 77 -12.55 -18.23 2.06
CA ALA A 77 -12.27 -17.31 0.96
C ALA A 77 -11.71 -15.95 1.42
N GLY A 78 -12.29 -15.35 2.46
CA GLY A 78 -11.85 -14.06 2.98
C GLY A 78 -10.38 -14.04 3.39
N HIS A 79 -9.89 -15.11 4.03
CA HIS A 79 -8.49 -15.24 4.41
C HIS A 79 -7.55 -15.37 3.18
N VAL A 80 -7.98 -16.06 2.14
CA VAL A 80 -7.20 -16.17 0.90
C VAL A 80 -7.14 -14.82 0.20
N ILE A 81 -8.28 -14.10 0.12
CA ILE A 81 -8.38 -12.77 -0.49
C ILE A 81 -7.48 -11.77 0.24
N GLU A 82 -7.39 -11.83 1.56
CA GLU A 82 -6.45 -11.06 2.36
C GLU A 82 -5.00 -11.24 1.88
N HIS A 83 -4.56 -12.50 1.77
CA HIS A 83 -3.22 -12.82 1.29
C HIS A 83 -3.00 -12.43 -0.18
N PHE A 84 -4.01 -12.54 -1.02
CA PHE A 84 -3.94 -12.06 -2.41
C PHE A 84 -3.76 -10.55 -2.48
N ALA A 85 -4.49 -9.81 -1.64
CA ALA A 85 -4.37 -8.36 -1.57
C ALA A 85 -2.97 -7.90 -1.13
N LEU A 86 -2.32 -8.63 -0.24
CA LEU A 86 -0.93 -8.36 0.17
C LEU A 86 0.04 -8.72 -0.95
N GLU A 87 -0.10 -9.90 -1.56
CA GLU A 87 0.80 -10.36 -2.63
C GLU A 87 0.76 -9.47 -3.85
N LEU A 88 -0.41 -9.04 -4.31
CA LEU A 88 -0.54 -8.15 -5.45
C LEU A 88 0.15 -6.80 -5.21
N GLN A 89 0.07 -6.24 -3.99
CA GLN A 89 0.82 -5.04 -3.62
C GLN A 89 2.33 -5.29 -3.61
N THR A 90 2.77 -6.44 -3.10
CA THR A 90 4.19 -6.84 -3.10
C THR A 90 4.73 -6.96 -4.53
N LEU A 91 3.99 -7.58 -5.45
CA LEU A 91 4.33 -7.66 -6.88
C LEU A 91 4.43 -6.29 -7.54
N ALA A 92 3.62 -5.31 -7.09
CA ALA A 92 3.71 -3.93 -7.53
C ALA A 92 4.84 -3.12 -6.84
N GLY A 93 5.66 -3.75 -5.99
CA GLY A 93 6.81 -3.16 -5.32
C GLY A 93 6.47 -2.36 -4.06
N MET A 94 5.37 -2.72 -3.38
CA MET A 94 4.97 -2.12 -2.10
C MET A 94 5.20 -3.12 -0.96
N ASP A 95 5.89 -2.67 0.10
CA ASP A 95 6.18 -3.50 1.27
C ASP A 95 5.01 -3.44 2.27
N VAL A 96 4.16 -4.45 2.24
CA VAL A 96 3.01 -4.62 3.12
C VAL A 96 2.96 -6.03 3.67
N GLY A 97 2.78 -6.19 4.97
CA GLY A 97 2.87 -7.51 5.62
C GLY A 97 1.80 -7.80 6.65
N TYR A 98 0.80 -6.93 6.82
CA TYR A 98 -0.26 -7.15 7.80
C TYR A 98 -1.60 -7.44 7.15
N GLY A 99 -2.19 -8.55 7.55
CA GLY A 99 -3.56 -8.91 7.22
C GLY A 99 -4.28 -9.55 8.40
N ARG A 100 -5.59 -9.43 8.44
CA ARG A 100 -6.46 -10.07 9.41
C ARG A 100 -7.87 -10.19 8.89
N THR A 101 -8.35 -11.41 8.80
CA THR A 101 -9.76 -11.71 8.44
C THR A 101 -10.53 -12.14 9.68
N ARG A 102 -11.71 -11.56 9.89
CA ARG A 102 -12.63 -11.90 10.98
C ARG A 102 -14.06 -12.00 10.46
N GLN A 103 -14.75 -13.04 10.88
CA GLN A 103 -16.20 -13.15 10.68
C GLN A 103 -16.90 -12.04 11.49
N THR A 104 -17.98 -11.51 10.95
CA THR A 104 -18.89 -10.62 11.67
C THR A 104 -19.95 -11.41 12.43
N ASP A 105 -20.89 -10.74 13.08
CA ASP A 105 -22.04 -11.39 13.71
C ASP A 105 -23.04 -11.96 12.68
N GLU A 106 -22.91 -11.60 11.41
CA GLU A 106 -23.71 -12.10 10.29
C GLU A 106 -22.98 -13.28 9.61
N GLU A 107 -23.68 -14.41 9.44
CA GLU A 107 -23.13 -15.59 8.78
C GLU A 107 -22.72 -15.28 7.33
N GLY A 108 -21.56 -15.74 6.91
CA GLY A 108 -21.02 -15.53 5.56
C GLY A 108 -20.41 -14.14 5.32
N ILE A 109 -20.52 -13.23 6.28
CA ILE A 109 -19.95 -11.87 6.16
C ILE A 109 -18.66 -11.75 6.97
N TYR A 110 -17.62 -11.31 6.30
CA TYR A 110 -16.27 -11.15 6.86
C TYR A 110 -15.75 -9.73 6.71
N ASN A 111 -15.02 -9.26 7.72
CA ASN A 111 -14.12 -8.14 7.58
C ASN A 111 -12.75 -8.68 7.14
N VAL A 112 -12.38 -8.41 5.90
CA VAL A 112 -11.07 -8.68 5.33
C VAL A 112 -10.25 -7.41 5.47
N VAL A 113 -9.22 -7.44 6.32
CA VAL A 113 -8.40 -6.28 6.67
C VAL A 113 -6.98 -6.52 6.21
N PHE A 114 -6.39 -5.55 5.52
CA PHE A 114 -4.99 -5.65 5.09
C PHE A 114 -4.35 -4.25 5.00
N ALA A 115 -3.03 -4.24 5.19
CA ALA A 115 -2.25 -3.02 5.10
C ALA A 115 -2.14 -2.53 3.65
N TYR A 116 -2.01 -1.23 3.49
CA TYR A 116 -1.70 -0.60 2.21
C TYR A 116 -0.56 0.41 2.35
N MET A 117 0.19 0.61 1.27
CA MET A 117 1.17 1.69 1.18
C MET A 117 0.53 2.94 0.58
N GLU A 118 -0.13 2.81 -0.57
CA GLU A 118 -0.89 3.85 -1.25
C GLU A 118 -2.39 3.51 -1.25
N GLU A 119 -3.24 4.46 -0.84
CA GLU A 119 -4.67 4.20 -0.62
C GLU A 119 -5.39 3.75 -1.88
N GLU A 120 -5.15 4.41 -3.01
CA GLU A 120 -5.81 4.09 -4.27
C GLU A 120 -5.45 2.67 -4.73
N VAL A 121 -4.19 2.27 -4.56
CA VAL A 121 -3.77 0.89 -4.81
C VAL A 121 -4.44 -0.08 -3.84
N GLY A 122 -4.53 0.27 -2.54
CA GLY A 122 -5.23 -0.55 -1.55
C GLY A 122 -6.71 -0.79 -1.90
N ARG A 123 -7.38 0.22 -2.41
CA ARG A 123 -8.77 0.13 -2.88
C ARG A 123 -8.91 -0.66 -4.18
N TYR A 124 -7.97 -0.52 -5.08
CA TYR A 124 -7.89 -1.28 -6.33
C TYR A 124 -7.70 -2.77 -6.03
N VAL A 125 -6.69 -3.11 -5.26
CA VAL A 125 -6.33 -4.50 -4.96
C VAL A 125 -7.40 -5.25 -4.16
N ALA A 126 -8.22 -4.54 -3.37
CA ALA A 126 -9.38 -5.15 -2.70
C ALA A 126 -10.32 -5.83 -3.69
N ARG A 127 -10.57 -5.19 -4.83
CA ARG A 127 -11.43 -5.74 -5.90
C ARG A 127 -10.72 -6.81 -6.73
N ALA A 128 -9.45 -6.58 -7.08
CA ALA A 128 -8.64 -7.51 -7.85
C ALA A 128 -8.45 -8.85 -7.13
N ALA A 129 -8.20 -8.83 -5.81
CA ALA A 129 -8.06 -10.04 -5.01
C ALA A 129 -9.32 -10.90 -4.97
N VAL A 130 -10.51 -10.28 -4.88
CA VAL A 130 -11.80 -10.99 -4.95
C VAL A 130 -12.00 -11.60 -6.35
N LYS A 131 -11.72 -10.84 -7.40
CA LYS A 131 -11.80 -11.31 -8.80
C LYS A 131 -10.94 -12.55 -9.01
N HIS A 132 -9.65 -12.49 -8.63
CA HIS A 132 -8.72 -13.61 -8.84
C HIS A 132 -9.05 -14.82 -7.97
N PHE A 133 -9.55 -14.62 -6.75
CA PHE A 133 -10.06 -15.73 -5.97
C PHE A 133 -11.19 -16.47 -6.71
N LEU A 134 -12.17 -15.73 -7.24
CA LEU A 134 -13.30 -16.32 -7.96
C LEU A 134 -12.84 -17.05 -9.23
N GLU A 135 -11.98 -16.45 -10.03
CA GLU A 135 -11.44 -17.02 -11.26
C GLU A 135 -10.69 -18.34 -10.99
N LEU A 136 -9.87 -18.36 -9.94
CA LEU A 136 -9.15 -19.58 -9.51
C LEU A 136 -10.11 -20.63 -8.93
N ALA A 137 -11.12 -20.23 -8.19
CA ALA A 137 -12.11 -21.15 -7.61
C ALA A 137 -12.98 -21.78 -8.69
N GLU A 138 -13.38 -21.04 -9.70
CA GLU A 138 -14.16 -21.48 -10.86
C GLU A 138 -13.33 -22.31 -11.85
N GLY A 139 -12.00 -22.27 -11.76
CA GLY A 139 -11.12 -23.01 -12.64
C GLY A 139 -10.97 -22.41 -14.02
N LYS A 140 -11.02 -21.08 -14.11
CA LYS A 140 -10.76 -20.35 -15.34
C LYS A 140 -9.34 -20.60 -15.86
N ASP A 141 -9.11 -20.21 -17.11
CA ASP A 141 -7.85 -20.37 -17.81
C ASP A 141 -6.72 -19.66 -17.06
N ILE A 142 -5.69 -20.42 -16.69
CA ILE A 142 -4.56 -19.96 -15.90
C ILE A 142 -3.75 -18.90 -16.65
N GLU A 143 -3.51 -19.08 -17.94
CA GLU A 143 -2.73 -18.12 -18.75
C GLU A 143 -3.41 -16.75 -18.77
N LYS A 144 -4.72 -16.71 -18.91
CA LYS A 144 -5.49 -15.46 -18.86
C LYS A 144 -5.47 -14.80 -17.49
N ILE A 145 -5.45 -15.59 -16.41
CA ILE A 145 -5.33 -15.05 -15.06
C ILE A 145 -3.93 -14.46 -14.85
N GLU A 146 -2.86 -15.13 -15.30
CA GLU A 146 -1.49 -14.64 -15.24
C GLU A 146 -1.30 -13.33 -16.04
N GLU A 147 -1.87 -13.26 -17.25
CA GLU A 147 -1.89 -12.03 -18.06
C GLU A 147 -2.64 -10.89 -17.35
N SER A 148 -3.80 -11.19 -16.78
CA SER A 148 -4.60 -10.21 -16.04
C SER A 148 -3.84 -9.68 -14.81
N ILE A 149 -3.22 -10.54 -14.03
CA ILE A 149 -2.41 -10.13 -12.86
C ILE A 149 -1.23 -9.26 -13.32
N THR A 150 -0.56 -9.63 -14.40
CA THR A 150 0.57 -8.86 -14.93
C THR A 150 0.14 -7.44 -15.33
N SER A 151 -0.99 -7.31 -16.03
CA SER A 151 -1.57 -6.02 -16.41
C SER A 151 -1.98 -5.20 -15.19
N GLU A 152 -2.64 -5.82 -14.22
CA GLU A 152 -3.09 -5.15 -13.01
C GLU A 152 -1.93 -4.72 -12.11
N VAL A 153 -0.86 -5.51 -12.03
CA VAL A 153 0.38 -5.12 -11.34
C VAL A 153 1.00 -3.88 -11.99
N GLN A 154 1.00 -3.81 -13.31
CA GLN A 154 1.50 -2.64 -14.03
C GLN A 154 0.61 -1.41 -13.76
N GLU A 155 -0.71 -1.56 -13.79
CA GLU A 155 -1.66 -0.49 -13.46
C GLU A 155 -1.47 0.01 -12.01
N MET A 156 -1.29 -0.91 -11.05
CA MET A 156 -0.99 -0.53 -9.66
C MET A 156 0.33 0.24 -9.51
N ARG A 157 1.34 -0.07 -10.32
CA ARG A 157 2.61 0.69 -10.36
C ARG A 157 2.38 2.10 -10.88
N GLU A 158 1.59 2.27 -11.92
CA GLU A 158 1.23 3.56 -12.50
C GLU A 158 0.44 4.40 -11.49
N ILE A 159 -0.60 3.84 -10.86
CA ILE A 159 -1.35 4.50 -9.78
C ILE A 159 -0.39 4.95 -8.66
N ARG A 160 0.53 4.08 -8.24
CA ARG A 160 1.51 4.42 -7.22
C ARG A 160 2.41 5.59 -7.62
N GLU A 161 2.91 5.58 -8.86
CA GLU A 161 3.77 6.67 -9.36
C GLU A 161 3.02 8.01 -9.39
N ASP A 162 1.75 8.01 -9.75
CA ASP A 162 0.91 9.20 -9.80
C ASP A 162 0.60 9.80 -8.43
N VAL A 163 0.42 8.95 -7.41
CA VAL A 163 0.00 9.40 -6.07
C VAL A 163 1.16 9.53 -5.07
N ARG A 164 2.32 8.93 -5.30
CA ARG A 164 3.44 9.01 -4.37
C ARG A 164 3.99 10.44 -4.23
N PHE A 165 4.60 10.72 -3.11
CA PHE A 165 5.39 11.93 -2.98
C PHE A 165 6.63 11.89 -3.89
N GLY A 166 7.01 13.04 -4.44
CA GLY A 166 8.33 13.19 -5.07
C GLY A 166 9.47 12.87 -4.08
N PRO A 167 10.68 12.55 -4.58
CA PRO A 167 11.76 12.01 -3.75
C PRO A 167 12.07 12.82 -2.49
N SER A 168 12.13 14.13 -2.61
CA SER A 168 12.45 15.02 -1.48
C SER A 168 11.38 15.02 -0.40
N THR A 169 10.12 15.20 -0.78
CA THR A 169 9.00 15.20 0.15
C THR A 169 8.83 13.80 0.77
N GLY A 170 8.93 12.74 -0.05
CA GLY A 170 8.83 11.35 0.40
C GLY A 170 9.86 11.02 1.48
N SER A 171 11.14 11.35 1.27
CA SER A 171 12.20 11.11 2.26
C SER A 171 11.95 11.83 3.58
N ILE A 172 11.43 13.06 3.55
CA ILE A 172 11.10 13.81 4.76
C ILE A 172 9.93 13.16 5.50
N VAL A 173 8.88 12.76 4.76
CA VAL A 173 7.70 12.10 5.34
C VAL A 173 8.05 10.75 5.94
N GLU A 174 8.83 9.92 5.23
CA GLU A 174 9.30 8.63 5.73
C GLU A 174 10.12 8.77 7.01
N GLU A 175 11.01 9.76 7.07
CA GLU A 175 11.80 10.01 8.28
C GLU A 175 10.94 10.52 9.43
N ALA A 176 9.91 11.33 9.15
CA ALA A 176 8.93 11.75 10.15
C ALA A 176 8.13 10.55 10.69
N GLU A 177 7.68 9.64 9.82
CA GLU A 177 6.99 8.41 10.25
C GLU A 177 7.87 7.52 11.12
N LYS A 178 9.16 7.32 10.77
CA LYS A 178 10.13 6.57 11.58
C LYS A 178 10.30 7.15 12.99
N ARG A 179 10.21 8.46 13.11
CA ARG A 179 10.28 9.18 14.40
C ARG A 179 8.94 9.24 15.13
N GLY A 180 7.89 8.62 14.61
CA GLY A 180 6.55 8.66 15.18
C GLY A 180 5.85 10.00 15.03
N ILE A 181 6.33 10.88 14.14
CA ILE A 181 5.70 12.16 13.84
C ILE A 181 4.57 11.91 12.83
N PRO A 182 3.31 12.17 13.18
CA PRO A 182 2.20 12.00 12.26
C PRO A 182 2.26 13.05 11.14
N PHE A 183 1.74 12.70 9.97
CA PHE A 183 1.62 13.65 8.87
C PHE A 183 0.24 13.63 8.23
N ILE A 184 -0.09 14.72 7.56
CA ILE A 184 -1.31 14.88 6.75
C ILE A 184 -0.88 15.50 5.41
N ARG A 185 -1.22 14.85 4.30
CA ARG A 185 -1.11 15.45 2.97
C ARG A 185 -2.26 16.43 2.78
N LEU A 186 -1.96 17.67 2.47
CA LEU A 186 -2.93 18.76 2.40
C LEU A 186 -3.41 19.08 0.97
N ASN A 187 -2.70 18.57 -0.05
CA ASN A 187 -3.09 18.71 -1.46
C ASN A 187 -2.58 17.51 -2.27
N ASP A 188 -2.95 17.42 -3.54
CA ASP A 188 -2.54 16.34 -4.44
C ASP A 188 -1.04 16.39 -4.82
N TYR A 189 -0.34 17.47 -4.40
CA TYR A 189 1.09 17.64 -4.68
C TYR A 189 1.94 17.33 -3.45
N SER A 190 2.78 18.27 -3.03
CA SER A 190 3.81 18.08 -2.01
C SER A 190 3.58 18.89 -0.72
N LEU A 191 2.41 19.51 -0.55
CA LEU A 191 2.09 20.21 0.69
C LEU A 191 1.71 19.22 1.79
N VAL A 192 2.53 19.17 2.82
CA VAL A 192 2.37 18.21 3.94
C VAL A 192 2.44 18.96 5.27
N GLN A 193 1.55 18.60 6.18
CA GLN A 193 1.64 18.97 7.57
C GLN A 193 2.28 17.83 8.36
N LEU A 194 3.32 18.13 9.13
CA LEU A 194 3.97 17.21 10.07
C LEU A 194 3.55 17.61 11.50
N GLY A 195 3.15 16.64 12.30
CA GLY A 195 2.67 16.87 13.67
C GLY A 195 1.28 17.51 13.74
N TYR A 196 0.82 17.77 14.95
CA TYR A 196 -0.49 18.32 15.25
C TYR A 196 -0.42 19.51 16.21
N GLY A 197 -1.47 20.34 16.20
CA GLY A 197 -1.67 21.43 17.14
C GLY A 197 -0.52 22.44 17.10
N VAL A 198 -0.03 22.86 18.24
CA VAL A 198 1.03 23.88 18.39
C VAL A 198 2.38 23.43 17.85
N ASN A 199 2.59 22.16 17.73
CA ASN A 199 3.85 21.56 17.21
C ASN A 199 3.79 21.24 15.70
N GLN A 200 2.69 21.57 15.03
CA GLN A 200 2.59 21.35 13.58
C GLN A 200 3.60 22.17 12.82
N GLN A 201 4.18 21.60 11.79
CA GLN A 201 5.03 22.26 10.82
C GLN A 201 4.54 21.90 9.42
N ARG A 202 4.63 22.82 8.49
CA ARG A 202 4.26 22.57 7.08
C ARG A 202 5.48 22.56 6.21
N ILE A 203 5.47 21.66 5.25
CA ILE A 203 6.51 21.59 4.22
C ILE A 203 5.83 21.55 2.85
N GLN A 204 6.52 22.12 1.86
CA GLN A 204 6.18 21.96 0.46
C GLN A 204 7.47 21.69 -0.31
N ALA A 205 7.59 20.47 -0.87
CA ALA A 205 8.85 19.93 -1.35
C ALA A 205 9.92 19.98 -0.23
N THR A 206 10.94 20.85 -0.34
CA THR A 206 12.01 21.04 0.65
C THR A 206 11.88 22.35 1.41
N THR A 207 10.90 23.19 1.09
CA THR A 207 10.65 24.43 1.81
C THR A 207 9.76 24.21 3.03
N THR A 208 9.96 24.99 4.06
CA THR A 208 9.17 24.93 5.30
C THR A 208 8.44 26.27 5.51
N ASP A 209 7.51 26.29 6.44
CA ASP A 209 6.82 27.51 6.89
C ASP A 209 7.77 28.56 7.50
N LYS A 210 9.02 28.19 7.78
CA LYS A 210 10.09 29.08 8.26
C LYS A 210 11.06 29.50 7.16
N THR A 211 10.90 28.99 5.94
CA THR A 211 11.78 29.35 4.82
C THR A 211 11.40 30.74 4.29
N ASN A 212 12.35 31.66 4.37
CA ASN A 212 12.13 33.04 3.92
C ASN A 212 12.01 33.07 2.38
N MET A 213 11.02 33.80 1.87
CA MET A 213 10.79 33.93 0.42
C MET A 213 11.96 34.56 -0.33
N ILE A 214 12.62 35.54 0.26
CA ILE A 214 13.84 36.17 -0.32
C ILE A 214 14.95 35.11 -0.44
N ALA A 215 15.07 34.20 0.54
CA ALA A 215 16.06 33.12 0.48
C ALA A 215 15.73 32.11 -0.62
N VAL A 216 14.45 31.84 -0.88
CA VAL A 216 13.98 30.97 -1.97
C VAL A 216 14.33 31.59 -3.32
N ASP A 217 14.01 32.88 -3.52
CA ASP A 217 14.29 33.60 -4.75
C ASP A 217 15.80 33.65 -5.01
N LEU A 218 16.58 33.99 -3.97
CA LEU A 218 18.05 34.03 -4.05
C LEU A 218 18.63 32.63 -4.41
N ALA A 219 18.16 31.57 -3.78
CA ALA A 219 18.61 30.19 -4.05
C ALA A 219 18.19 29.72 -5.45
N GLY A 220 17.07 30.19 -5.97
CA GLY A 220 16.59 29.91 -7.33
C GLY A 220 17.40 30.61 -8.42
N ASP A 221 18.01 31.76 -8.11
CA ASP A 221 18.86 32.53 -9.03
C ASP A 221 20.34 32.17 -8.84
N LYS A 222 20.90 31.43 -9.83
CA LYS A 222 22.29 30.97 -9.78
C LYS A 222 23.31 32.11 -9.78
N ASP A 223 23.03 33.20 -10.46
CA ASP A 223 23.94 34.34 -10.55
C ASP A 223 23.93 35.16 -9.24
N ALA A 224 22.74 35.41 -8.69
CA ALA A 224 22.59 36.06 -7.40
C ALA A 224 23.20 35.21 -6.26
N THR A 225 22.99 33.91 -6.26
CA THR A 225 23.60 32.99 -5.30
C THR A 225 25.11 33.00 -5.37
N LYS A 226 25.68 32.88 -6.58
CA LYS A 226 27.15 32.92 -6.77
C LYS A 226 27.73 34.25 -6.32
N LYS A 227 27.09 35.35 -6.69
CA LYS A 227 27.53 36.69 -6.28
C LYS A 227 27.54 36.82 -4.76
N THR A 228 26.44 36.49 -4.11
CA THR A 228 26.30 36.57 -2.66
C THR A 228 27.33 35.72 -1.93
N LEU A 229 27.54 34.46 -2.37
CA LEU A 229 28.53 33.56 -1.78
C LEU A 229 29.95 34.06 -2.01
N GLY A 230 30.25 34.54 -3.23
CA GLY A 230 31.56 35.12 -3.58
C GLY A 230 31.89 36.36 -2.77
N ASP A 231 30.93 37.28 -2.58
CA ASP A 231 31.07 38.49 -1.75
C ASP A 231 31.36 38.14 -0.27
N MET A 232 30.92 36.97 0.18
CA MET A 232 31.20 36.43 1.51
C MET A 232 32.50 35.57 1.58
N GLY A 233 33.30 35.53 0.52
CA GLY A 233 34.56 34.80 0.46
C GLY A 233 34.42 33.27 0.26
N VAL A 234 33.23 32.76 -0.06
CA VAL A 234 33.03 31.36 -0.37
C VAL A 234 33.52 31.10 -1.81
N PRO A 235 34.35 30.08 -2.06
CA PRO A 235 34.76 29.72 -3.40
C PRO A 235 33.56 29.30 -4.26
N VAL A 236 33.36 29.94 -5.41
CA VAL A 236 32.30 29.61 -6.34
C VAL A 236 32.84 29.30 -7.72
N PRO A 237 32.25 28.37 -8.47
CA PRO A 237 32.66 28.08 -9.84
C PRO A 237 32.48 29.29 -10.75
N LYS A 238 33.44 29.56 -11.62
CA LYS A 238 33.27 30.58 -12.71
C LYS A 238 32.18 30.02 -13.65
N GLY A 239 31.20 30.86 -13.97
CA GLY A 239 30.14 30.52 -14.93
C GLY A 239 30.08 31.60 -15.99
N TYR A 240 29.71 31.21 -17.19
CA TYR A 240 29.38 32.11 -18.28
C TYR A 240 27.87 32.04 -18.53
N ARG A 241 27.25 33.16 -18.90
CA ARG A 241 25.89 33.19 -19.43
C ARG A 241 25.86 32.71 -20.86
#